data_f61460475fa3c6cf3b13183003ed6f97
#
_entry.id   f61460475fa3c6cf3b13183003ed6f97
#
_cell.length_a   1.000
_cell.length_b   1.000
_cell.length_c   1.000
_cell.angle_alpha   90.00
_cell.angle_beta   90.00
_cell.angle_gamma   90.00
#
_symmetry.space_group_name_H-M   'P 1'
#
loop_
_entity.id
_entity.type
_entity.pdbx_description
1 polymer ?
#
loop_
_entity_poly.entity_id
_entity_poly.type
_entity_poly.pdbx_seq_one_letter_code
_entity_poly.pdbx_strand_id
1 'polypeptide(L)'
;MEVRAAGRRRDANVSIIFLKGGSGMKRMGMLVLLVPVILTLTACAESLNAKKMPGADLSPLKTVYVQKLPADERGIDLLIANQLTRMGFIATNGATETSPSPADAIVTYQDKWMWDITMYMLQLSVQIRDGQTRMVLATGQAMHTSLVRKSPEEMVEEVLAEIFKGDRK
;
A
#
# COMPACT_ATOMS: atom_id res chain seq x y z
N MET A 1 -41.87 83.73 -8.88
CA MET A 1 -42.83 82.99 -8.05
C MET A 1 -42.02 81.81 -7.49
N GLU A 2 -41.28 82.04 -6.47
CA GLU A 2 -41.55 81.68 -5.07
C GLU A 2 -42.30 80.34 -4.91
N VAL A 3 -41.75 79.36 -4.27
CA VAL A 3 -41.93 79.08 -2.86
C VAL A 3 -40.88 78.11 -2.33
N ARG A 4 -40.25 78.49 -1.23
CA ARG A 4 -39.47 77.74 -0.26
C ARG A 4 -40.23 76.54 0.32
N ALA A 5 -39.52 75.53 0.73
CA ALA A 5 -39.68 74.86 2.03
C ALA A 5 -38.48 73.90 2.24
N ALA A 6 -37.80 74.17 3.10
CA ALA A 6 -37.16 73.80 4.34
C ALA A 6 -37.61 72.44 4.85
N GLY A 7 -36.63 71.67 5.24
CA GLY A 7 -36.96 70.87 6.36
C GLY A 7 -36.29 69.53 6.51
N ARG A 8 -35.37 69.51 7.38
CA ARG A 8 -35.10 68.48 8.43
C ARG A 8 -34.07 67.41 8.16
N ARG A 9 -32.87 67.76 8.57
CA ARG A 9 -31.87 66.78 8.96
C ARG A 9 -32.43 65.86 10.04
N ARG A 10 -32.39 64.58 9.82
CA ARG A 10 -32.48 63.57 10.90
C ARG A 10 -31.16 62.96 11.02
N ASP A 11 -30.43 63.33 12.07
CA ASP A 11 -29.24 62.69 12.53
C ASP A 11 -29.63 61.29 13.03
N ALA A 12 -29.36 60.27 12.24
CA ALA A 12 -29.46 58.90 12.70
C ALA A 12 -28.16 58.55 13.40
N ASN A 13 -28.23 58.63 14.71
CA ASN A 13 -27.18 58.13 15.62
C ASN A 13 -27.04 56.61 15.45
N VAL A 14 -26.06 56.19 14.69
CA VAL A 14 -25.69 54.78 14.60
C VAL A 14 -24.83 54.47 15.82
N SER A 15 -25.49 53.97 16.85
CA SER A 15 -24.80 53.38 18.00
C SER A 15 -24.04 52.14 17.53
N ILE A 16 -22.74 52.29 17.40
CA ILE A 16 -21.83 51.15 17.21
C ILE A 16 -21.85 50.35 18.51
N ILE A 17 -22.60 49.27 18.51
CA ILE A 17 -22.51 48.25 19.57
C ILE A 17 -21.21 47.54 19.41
N PHE A 18 -20.24 47.91 20.23
CA PHE A 18 -18.97 47.21 20.39
C PHE A 18 -19.24 45.87 21.07
N LEU A 19 -19.51 44.82 20.26
CA LEU A 19 -19.60 43.46 20.75
C LEU A 19 -18.22 43.01 21.17
N LYS A 20 -17.97 43.07 22.47
CA LYS A 20 -16.82 42.51 23.18
C LYS A 20 -16.95 40.99 23.15
N GLY A 21 -16.65 40.39 21.99
CA GLY A 21 -16.68 38.94 21.75
C GLY A 21 -15.28 38.38 21.56
N GLY A 22 -14.49 38.39 22.61
CA GLY A 22 -13.05 38.22 22.42
C GLY A 22 -12.42 36.91 22.85
N SER A 23 -13.06 35.88 23.33
CA SER A 23 -12.33 34.66 23.73
C SER A 23 -12.80 33.34 23.08
N GLY A 24 -14.05 33.29 22.65
CA GLY A 24 -14.61 32.07 22.01
C GLY A 24 -14.14 31.85 20.58
N MET A 25 -13.96 32.91 19.82
CA MET A 25 -13.60 32.84 18.38
C MET A 25 -12.18 32.36 18.13
N LYS A 26 -11.24 32.69 19.03
CA LYS A 26 -9.85 32.18 18.95
C LYS A 26 -9.79 30.70 19.23
N ARG A 27 -10.58 30.18 20.17
CA ARG A 27 -10.64 28.73 20.49
C ARG A 27 -11.33 27.93 19.38
N MET A 28 -12.38 28.47 18.77
CA MET A 28 -13.08 27.83 17.66
C MET A 28 -12.23 27.81 16.37
N GLY A 29 -11.49 28.90 16.08
CA GLY A 29 -10.54 28.96 14.98
C GLY A 29 -9.38 27.97 15.13
N MET A 30 -8.88 27.79 16.36
CA MET A 30 -7.83 26.82 16.66
C MET A 30 -8.32 25.37 16.52
N LEU A 31 -9.56 25.09 16.90
CA LEU A 31 -10.20 23.77 16.75
C LEU A 31 -10.44 23.41 15.28
N VAL A 32 -10.89 24.38 14.45
CA VAL A 32 -11.10 24.21 13.00
C VAL A 32 -9.80 23.97 12.26
N LEU A 33 -8.66 24.53 12.71
CA LEU A 33 -7.34 24.32 12.13
C LEU A 33 -6.70 22.98 12.58
N LEU A 34 -7.04 22.47 13.77
CA LEU A 34 -6.52 21.19 14.29
C LEU A 34 -7.16 19.97 13.59
N VAL A 35 -8.41 20.05 13.19
CA VAL A 35 -9.11 18.93 12.53
C VAL A 35 -8.48 18.52 11.20
N PRO A 36 -8.13 19.43 10.24
CA PRO A 36 -7.46 19.02 9.01
C PRO A 36 -6.03 18.51 9.23
N VAL A 37 -5.33 18.99 10.26
CA VAL A 37 -3.98 18.50 10.59
C VAL A 37 -4.03 17.06 11.10
N ILE A 38 -5.02 16.68 11.88
CA ILE A 38 -5.20 15.30 12.36
C ILE A 38 -5.61 14.37 11.21
N LEU A 39 -6.41 14.83 10.25
CA LEU A 39 -6.83 14.05 9.07
C LEU A 39 -5.69 13.79 8.08
N THR A 40 -4.64 14.60 8.05
CA THR A 40 -3.49 14.38 7.15
C THR A 40 -2.47 13.38 7.71
N LEU A 41 -2.55 12.98 8.97
CA LEU A 41 -1.65 12.04 9.62
C LEU A 41 -1.99 10.56 9.34
N THR A 42 -3.08 10.27 8.63
CA THR A 42 -3.43 8.91 8.21
C THR A 42 -2.76 8.49 6.89
N ALA A 43 -1.55 8.98 6.61
CA ALA A 43 -0.78 8.55 5.45
C ALA A 43 -0.44 7.06 5.60
N CYS A 44 -0.83 6.28 4.62
CA CYS A 44 -0.74 4.83 4.54
C CYS A 44 0.61 4.30 5.02
N ALA A 45 0.60 3.56 6.12
CA ALA A 45 1.76 2.88 6.67
C ALA A 45 2.00 1.51 5.99
N GLU A 46 1.15 1.14 5.05
CA GLU A 46 1.21 -0.13 4.31
C GLU A 46 0.83 0.06 2.85
N SER A 47 1.37 -0.81 1.98
CA SER A 47 0.95 -0.89 0.60
C SER A 47 1.00 -2.34 0.11
N LEU A 48 -0.05 -2.75 -0.59
CA LEU A 48 -0.15 -4.03 -1.28
C LEU A 48 -0.58 -3.77 -2.71
N ASN A 49 0.19 -4.24 -3.67
CA ASN A 49 -0.15 -4.10 -5.07
C ASN A 49 0.36 -5.29 -5.89
N ALA A 50 -0.36 -5.61 -6.94
CA ALA A 50 0.07 -6.56 -7.96
C ALA A 50 -0.29 -6.06 -9.35
N LYS A 51 0.50 -6.46 -10.33
CA LYS A 51 0.30 -6.13 -11.73
C LYS A 51 0.59 -7.35 -12.59
N LYS A 52 -0.36 -7.72 -13.44
CA LYS A 52 -0.16 -8.69 -14.53
C LYS A 52 0.28 -7.97 -15.79
N MET A 53 1.15 -8.60 -16.55
CA MET A 53 1.55 -8.08 -17.85
C MET A 53 0.38 -8.22 -18.84
N PRO A 54 0.25 -7.30 -19.82
CA PRO A 54 -0.79 -7.42 -20.83
C PRO A 54 -0.72 -8.75 -21.57
N GLY A 55 -1.83 -9.49 -21.62
CA GLY A 55 -1.91 -10.80 -22.24
C GLY A 55 -1.38 -11.97 -21.42
N ALA A 56 -0.85 -11.73 -20.20
CA ALA A 56 -0.43 -12.81 -19.31
C ALA A 56 -1.65 -13.51 -18.70
N ASP A 57 -1.65 -14.84 -18.77
CA ASP A 57 -2.62 -15.72 -18.14
C ASP A 57 -1.87 -16.64 -17.15
N LEU A 58 -2.23 -16.57 -15.88
CA LEU A 58 -1.66 -17.40 -14.83
C LEU A 58 -2.47 -18.66 -14.55
N SER A 59 -3.68 -18.78 -15.13
CA SER A 59 -4.59 -19.91 -14.90
C SER A 59 -4.02 -21.27 -15.32
N PRO A 60 -3.24 -21.40 -16.42
CA PRO A 60 -2.71 -22.69 -16.85
C PRO A 60 -1.51 -23.17 -16.05
N LEU A 61 -0.90 -22.31 -15.20
CA LEU A 61 0.28 -22.67 -14.43
C LEU A 61 -0.04 -23.77 -13.41
N LYS A 62 0.77 -24.82 -13.38
CA LYS A 62 0.67 -25.95 -12.45
C LYS A 62 1.94 -26.16 -11.65
N THR A 63 3.09 -26.12 -12.34
CA THR A 63 4.40 -26.36 -11.76
C THR A 63 5.16 -25.05 -11.61
N VAL A 64 5.68 -24.78 -10.43
CA VAL A 64 6.35 -23.51 -10.11
C VAL A 64 7.68 -23.80 -9.41
N TYR A 65 8.74 -23.17 -9.89
CA TYR A 65 10.03 -23.21 -9.25
C TYR A 65 10.34 -21.87 -8.60
N VAL A 66 10.62 -21.86 -7.30
CA VAL A 66 11.02 -20.67 -6.55
C VAL A 66 12.55 -20.63 -6.51
N GLN A 67 13.11 -19.64 -7.19
CA GLN A 67 14.55 -19.43 -7.20
C GLN A 67 14.98 -18.76 -5.91
N LYS A 68 15.80 -19.43 -5.11
CA LYS A 68 16.34 -18.88 -3.88
C LYS A 68 17.25 -17.70 -4.16
N LEU A 69 16.99 -16.58 -3.48
CA LEU A 69 17.88 -15.42 -3.50
C LEU A 69 19.22 -15.78 -2.80
N PRO A 70 20.40 -15.54 -3.41
CA PRO A 70 21.68 -15.88 -2.80
C PRO A 70 21.90 -15.27 -1.41
N ALA A 71 21.34 -14.10 -1.15
CA ALA A 71 21.43 -13.40 0.13
C ALA A 71 20.35 -13.84 1.15
N ASP A 72 19.45 -14.76 0.78
CA ASP A 72 18.40 -15.21 1.69
C ASP A 72 18.94 -16.25 2.69
N GLU A 73 19.11 -15.81 3.93
CA GLU A 73 19.46 -16.63 5.09
C GLU A 73 18.23 -16.99 5.94
N ARG A 74 17.03 -16.55 5.55
CA ARG A 74 15.79 -16.68 6.33
C ARG A 74 14.80 -17.68 5.75
N GLY A 75 15.09 -18.23 4.57
CA GLY A 75 14.26 -19.24 3.93
C GLY A 75 12.97 -18.70 3.35
N ILE A 76 13.00 -17.48 2.83
CA ILE A 76 11.82 -16.86 2.18
C ILE A 76 11.42 -17.66 0.94
N ASP A 77 12.37 -18.25 0.23
CA ASP A 77 12.12 -19.18 -0.87
C ASP A 77 11.21 -20.35 -0.44
N LEU A 78 11.48 -20.92 0.73
CA LEU A 78 10.69 -22.03 1.28
C LEU A 78 9.28 -21.56 1.69
N LEU A 79 9.14 -20.37 2.29
CA LEU A 79 7.85 -19.79 2.63
C LEU A 79 6.99 -19.58 1.39
N ILE A 80 7.58 -19.05 0.32
CA ILE A 80 6.90 -18.84 -0.97
C ILE A 80 6.48 -20.18 -1.57
N ALA A 81 7.36 -21.19 -1.61
CA ALA A 81 7.04 -22.51 -2.15
C ALA A 81 5.93 -23.20 -1.37
N ASN A 82 5.96 -23.11 -0.03
CA ASN A 82 4.93 -23.67 0.84
C ASN A 82 3.57 -22.99 0.60
N GLN A 83 3.54 -21.67 0.46
CA GLN A 83 2.31 -20.93 0.18
C GLN A 83 1.74 -21.26 -1.19
N LEU A 84 2.58 -21.35 -2.22
CA LEU A 84 2.16 -21.79 -3.55
C LEU A 84 1.59 -23.21 -3.53
N THR A 85 2.18 -24.11 -2.73
CA THR A 85 1.67 -25.47 -2.54
C THR A 85 0.30 -25.44 -1.85
N ARG A 86 0.09 -24.63 -0.82
CA ARG A 86 -1.24 -24.42 -0.21
C ARG A 86 -2.27 -23.88 -1.21
N MET A 87 -1.82 -23.06 -2.16
CA MET A 87 -2.65 -22.55 -3.25
C MET A 87 -2.93 -23.58 -4.35
N GLY A 88 -2.36 -24.81 -4.24
CA GLY A 88 -2.58 -25.95 -5.15
C GLY A 88 -1.62 -26.02 -6.34
N PHE A 89 -0.49 -25.31 -6.30
CA PHE A 89 0.59 -25.52 -7.26
C PHE A 89 1.50 -26.68 -6.83
N ILE A 90 2.18 -27.26 -7.78
CA ILE A 90 3.33 -28.16 -7.53
C ILE A 90 4.55 -27.24 -7.47
N ALA A 91 4.91 -26.81 -6.26
CA ALA A 91 5.98 -25.85 -6.05
C ALA A 91 7.24 -26.54 -5.50
N THR A 92 8.38 -26.15 -6.07
CA THR A 92 9.72 -26.53 -5.61
C THR A 92 10.57 -25.29 -5.44
N ASN A 93 11.65 -25.34 -4.68
CA ASN A 93 12.57 -24.24 -4.49
C ASN A 93 14.03 -24.71 -4.54
N GLY A 94 14.95 -23.79 -4.78
CA GLY A 94 16.38 -24.10 -4.79
C GLY A 94 17.24 -22.93 -5.24
N ALA A 95 18.56 -23.10 -5.09
CA ALA A 95 19.55 -22.06 -5.34
C ALA A 95 19.95 -21.91 -6.82
N THR A 96 19.53 -22.83 -7.69
CA THR A 96 19.89 -22.79 -9.11
C THR A 96 19.02 -21.77 -9.87
N GLU A 97 19.61 -21.09 -10.85
CA GLU A 97 18.87 -20.16 -11.73
C GLU A 97 17.86 -20.89 -12.62
N THR A 98 18.09 -22.16 -12.86
CA THR A 98 17.24 -23.00 -13.68
C THR A 98 16.62 -24.08 -12.80
N SER A 99 15.32 -24.31 -12.96
CA SER A 99 14.64 -25.42 -12.29
C SER A 99 15.32 -26.75 -12.65
N PRO A 100 15.53 -27.64 -11.68
CA PRO A 100 16.03 -28.99 -11.94
C PRO A 100 15.09 -29.84 -12.82
N SER A 101 13.83 -29.47 -12.86
CA SER A 101 12.77 -30.07 -13.71
C SER A 101 12.05 -28.96 -14.48
N PRO A 102 11.43 -29.27 -15.65
CA PRO A 102 10.63 -28.29 -16.36
C PRO A 102 9.55 -27.72 -15.44
N ALA A 103 9.49 -26.40 -15.35
CA ALA A 103 8.47 -25.68 -14.59
C ALA A 103 7.73 -24.73 -15.53
N ASP A 104 6.40 -24.59 -15.32
CA ASP A 104 5.59 -23.65 -16.09
C ASP A 104 5.96 -22.20 -15.75
N ALA A 105 6.33 -21.96 -14.50
CA ALA A 105 6.75 -20.65 -14.05
C ALA A 105 7.95 -20.70 -13.10
N ILE A 106 8.71 -19.61 -13.12
CA ILE A 106 9.79 -19.35 -12.16
C ILE A 106 9.42 -18.14 -11.36
N VAL A 107 9.50 -18.26 -10.03
CA VAL A 107 9.29 -17.19 -9.09
C VAL A 107 10.63 -16.70 -8.58
N THR A 108 10.84 -15.41 -8.72
CA THR A 108 11.94 -14.68 -8.09
C THR A 108 11.39 -13.68 -7.11
N TYR A 109 12.14 -13.33 -6.08
CA TYR A 109 11.71 -12.41 -5.05
C TYR A 109 12.85 -11.52 -4.58
N GLN A 110 12.51 -10.43 -3.90
CA GLN A 110 13.42 -9.59 -3.14
C GLN A 110 12.74 -9.21 -1.84
N ASP A 111 13.45 -9.39 -0.74
CA ASP A 111 13.04 -9.03 0.60
C ASP A 111 13.89 -7.86 1.10
N LYS A 112 13.26 -6.96 1.82
CA LYS A 112 13.93 -5.83 2.47
C LYS A 112 13.61 -5.84 3.94
N TRP A 113 14.64 -5.85 4.75
CA TRP A 113 14.54 -5.87 6.20
C TRP A 113 14.92 -4.53 6.82
N MET A 114 14.29 -4.22 7.93
CA MET A 114 14.57 -3.03 8.72
C MET A 114 14.72 -3.39 10.19
N TRP A 115 15.53 -2.60 10.88
CA TRP A 115 15.70 -2.67 12.31
C TRP A 115 14.96 -1.51 12.99
N ASP A 116 14.08 -1.86 13.94
CA ASP A 116 13.43 -0.92 14.83
C ASP A 116 13.01 -1.71 16.09
N ILE A 117 13.79 -1.61 17.19
CA ILE A 117 13.68 -2.43 18.39
C ILE A 117 13.91 -3.92 18.10
N THR A 118 13.31 -4.45 17.03
CA THR A 118 13.53 -5.79 16.49
C THR A 118 13.66 -5.75 14.97
N MET A 119 14.28 -6.78 14.39
CA MET A 119 14.33 -6.95 12.93
C MET A 119 12.94 -7.34 12.41
N TYR A 120 12.49 -6.72 11.32
CA TYR A 120 11.23 -7.05 10.65
C TYR A 120 11.36 -6.91 9.13
N MET A 121 10.53 -7.63 8.38
CA MET A 121 10.43 -7.48 6.93
C MET A 121 9.64 -6.21 6.61
N LEU A 122 10.31 -5.23 6.01
CA LEU A 122 9.68 -3.99 5.56
C LEU A 122 8.92 -4.21 4.25
N GLN A 123 9.52 -4.94 3.31
CA GLN A 123 9.00 -5.11 1.96
C GLN A 123 9.32 -6.49 1.43
N LEU A 124 8.37 -7.07 0.72
CA LEU A 124 8.53 -8.24 -0.11
C LEU A 124 8.06 -7.92 -1.53
N SER A 125 8.92 -8.16 -2.52
CA SER A 125 8.58 -8.05 -3.94
C SER A 125 8.71 -9.42 -4.58
N VAL A 126 7.70 -9.85 -5.33
CA VAL A 126 7.66 -11.16 -6.00
C VAL A 126 7.42 -10.94 -7.49
N GLN A 127 8.13 -11.69 -8.33
CA GLN A 127 7.93 -11.73 -9.77
C GLN A 127 7.68 -13.16 -10.22
N ILE A 128 6.64 -13.35 -11.01
CA ILE A 128 6.34 -14.61 -11.69
C ILE A 128 6.78 -14.47 -13.13
N ARG A 129 7.61 -15.39 -13.58
CA ARG A 129 8.18 -15.43 -14.92
C ARG A 129 7.78 -16.73 -15.61
N ASP A 130 7.58 -16.68 -16.90
CA ASP A 130 7.40 -17.86 -17.73
C ASP A 130 8.62 -18.78 -17.63
N GLY A 131 8.40 -20.06 -17.47
CA GLY A 131 9.47 -21.05 -17.24
C GLY A 131 10.41 -21.24 -18.43
N GLN A 132 9.95 -20.99 -19.64
CA GLN A 132 10.71 -21.20 -20.88
C GLN A 132 11.32 -19.89 -21.38
N THR A 133 10.49 -18.85 -21.53
CA THR A 133 10.90 -17.56 -22.13
C THR A 133 11.53 -16.61 -21.12
N ARG A 134 11.34 -16.87 -19.83
CA ARG A 134 11.76 -15.99 -18.72
C ARG A 134 11.08 -14.61 -18.71
N MET A 135 10.11 -14.40 -19.58
CA MET A 135 9.32 -13.16 -19.60
C MET A 135 8.53 -13.01 -18.29
N VAL A 136 8.44 -11.80 -17.79
CA VAL A 136 7.65 -11.49 -16.61
C VAL A 136 6.17 -11.63 -16.96
N LEU A 137 5.44 -12.44 -16.22
CA LEU A 137 3.99 -12.62 -16.33
C LEU A 137 3.25 -11.72 -15.33
N ALA A 138 3.74 -11.67 -14.11
CA ALA A 138 3.15 -10.84 -13.06
C ALA A 138 4.19 -10.40 -12.03
N THR A 139 3.89 -9.30 -11.35
CA THR A 139 4.66 -8.79 -10.22
C THR A 139 3.72 -8.45 -9.08
N GLY A 140 4.20 -8.60 -7.84
CA GLY A 140 3.48 -8.16 -6.64
C GLY A 140 4.44 -7.60 -5.61
N GLN A 141 3.93 -6.72 -4.76
CA GLN A 141 4.70 -6.12 -3.69
C GLN A 141 3.81 -5.87 -2.49
N ALA A 142 4.30 -6.23 -1.32
CA ALA A 142 3.78 -5.81 -0.03
C ALA A 142 4.83 -5.00 0.72
N MET A 143 4.38 -3.96 1.43
CA MET A 143 5.22 -3.14 2.30
C MET A 143 4.46 -2.81 3.57
N HIS A 144 5.08 -3.09 4.72
CA HIS A 144 4.53 -2.84 6.05
C HIS A 144 5.57 -2.14 6.92
N THR A 145 5.19 -1.01 7.49
CA THR A 145 6.08 -0.25 8.39
C THR A 145 6.08 -0.84 9.81
N SER A 146 6.92 -0.31 10.68
CA SER A 146 7.08 -0.77 12.06
C SER A 146 5.79 -0.76 12.89
N LEU A 147 4.83 0.08 12.55
CA LEU A 147 3.54 0.19 13.27
C LEU A 147 2.51 -0.89 12.88
N VAL A 148 2.65 -1.48 11.70
CA VAL A 148 1.73 -2.47 11.13
C VAL A 148 2.50 -3.70 10.63
N ARG A 149 3.47 -4.15 11.41
CA ARG A 149 4.32 -5.30 11.06
C ARG A 149 3.50 -6.54 10.81
N LYS A 150 3.93 -7.28 9.80
CA LYS A 150 3.46 -8.64 9.53
C LYS A 150 4.62 -9.62 9.59
N SER A 151 4.30 -10.87 9.85
CA SER A 151 5.29 -11.94 9.73
C SER A 151 5.67 -12.16 8.27
N PRO A 152 6.83 -12.73 7.98
CA PRO A 152 7.22 -13.08 6.61
C PRO A 152 6.18 -13.97 5.91
N GLU A 153 5.55 -14.89 6.64
CA GLU A 153 4.51 -15.78 6.15
C GLU A 153 3.27 -15.00 5.71
N GLU A 154 2.81 -14.06 6.53
CA GLU A 154 1.67 -13.20 6.20
C GLU A 154 1.95 -12.32 4.99
N MET A 155 3.16 -11.77 4.87
CA MET A 155 3.56 -10.96 3.71
C MET A 155 3.60 -11.79 2.42
N VAL A 156 4.10 -13.03 2.50
CA VAL A 156 4.09 -13.98 1.37
C VAL A 156 2.65 -14.31 0.96
N GLU A 157 1.78 -14.61 1.93
CA GLU A 157 0.38 -14.90 1.66
C GLU A 157 -0.33 -13.74 0.96
N GLU A 158 -0.17 -12.51 1.46
CA GLU A 158 -0.78 -11.31 0.88
C GLU A 158 -0.35 -11.07 -0.57
N VAL A 159 0.97 -11.08 -0.80
CA VAL A 159 1.52 -10.80 -2.13
C VAL A 159 1.05 -11.84 -3.14
N LEU A 160 1.10 -13.13 -2.79
CA LEU A 160 0.67 -14.19 -3.69
C LEU A 160 -0.84 -14.17 -3.91
N ALA A 161 -1.64 -13.93 -2.85
CA ALA A 161 -3.08 -13.79 -2.98
C ALA A 161 -3.46 -12.64 -3.94
N GLU A 162 -2.77 -11.50 -3.85
CA GLU A 162 -3.02 -10.35 -4.72
C GLU A 162 -2.59 -10.62 -6.17
N ILE A 163 -1.43 -11.29 -6.40
CA ILE A 163 -0.97 -11.66 -7.75
C ILE A 163 -1.97 -12.58 -8.44
N PHE A 164 -2.47 -13.61 -7.74
CA PHE A 164 -3.37 -14.62 -8.31
C PHE A 164 -4.86 -14.27 -8.21
N LYS A 165 -5.17 -13.07 -7.76
CA LYS A 165 -6.55 -12.58 -7.66
C LYS A 165 -7.25 -12.61 -9.01
N GLY A 166 -8.35 -13.37 -9.09
CA GLY A 166 -9.14 -13.53 -10.31
C GLY A 166 -8.70 -14.66 -11.23
N ASP A 167 -7.57 -15.32 -11.03
CA ASP A 167 -7.13 -16.46 -11.86
C ASP A 167 -7.52 -17.82 -11.28
N ARG A 168 -7.93 -17.86 -10.03
CA ARG A 168 -8.37 -19.08 -9.34
C ARG A 168 -9.81 -18.94 -8.87
N LYS A 169 -10.60 -19.88 -9.24
CA LYS A 169 -11.96 -20.11 -8.73
C LYS A 169 -11.94 -21.25 -7.75
#